data_aa01ee78f14a174ad4925e18051068fd
#
_entry.id   aa01ee78f14a174ad4925e18051068fd
#
_cell.length_a   1.000
_cell.length_b   1.000
_cell.length_c   1.000
_cell.angle_alpha   90.00
_cell.angle_beta   90.00
_cell.angle_gamma   90.00
#
_symmetry.space_group_name_H-M   'P 1'
#
loop_
_entity.id
_entity.type
_entity.pdbx_description
1 polymer ?
#
loop_
_entity_poly.entity_id
_entity_poly.type
_entity_poly.pdbx_seq_one_letter_code
_entity_poly.pdbx_strand_id
1 'polypeptide(L)'
;MPLTIRKANINDLLKTFEWANEKEVIKNSIERSKKIEINEHSTWFKKYITLKFSSLFIVSLRSEKIGLVRIDYKKKEFFLSYLVDRKKRNKGYGYQMLNKIIKKFKNKKKVFKARVKRSNLASNSIFIKLGFKIKYTNQDKNTFLYRLET
;
A
#
# COMPACT_ATOMS: atom_id res chain seq x y z
N MET A 1 8.58 16.78 -8.43
CA MET A 1 7.22 16.85 -8.97
C MET A 1 6.22 16.36 -7.92
N PRO A 2 5.23 17.17 -7.59
CA PRO A 2 4.26 16.79 -6.58
C PRO A 2 3.35 15.66 -7.09
N LEU A 3 3.15 14.68 -6.23
CA LEU A 3 2.15 13.65 -6.43
C LEU A 3 0.80 14.15 -5.93
N THR A 4 -0.27 13.72 -6.57
CA THR A 4 -1.64 13.94 -6.07
C THR A 4 -2.20 12.63 -5.53
N ILE A 5 -3.01 12.75 -4.48
CA ILE A 5 -3.65 11.62 -3.82
C ILE A 5 -5.14 11.87 -3.75
N ARG A 6 -5.93 10.87 -4.12
CA ARG A 6 -7.38 10.90 -3.96
C ARG A 6 -7.90 9.53 -3.58
N LYS A 7 -9.07 9.49 -2.98
CA LYS A 7 -9.73 8.21 -2.76
C LYS A 7 -10.06 7.53 -4.08
N ALA A 8 -9.91 6.22 -4.12
CA ALA A 8 -10.29 5.41 -5.26
C ALA A 8 -11.81 5.43 -5.45
N ASN A 9 -12.24 5.35 -6.70
CA ASN A 9 -13.65 5.24 -7.05
C ASN A 9 -13.83 4.13 -8.09
N ILE A 10 -15.07 3.92 -8.53
CA ILE A 10 -15.39 2.80 -9.43
C ILE A 10 -14.63 2.86 -10.76
N ASN A 11 -14.22 4.04 -11.19
CA ASN A 11 -13.46 4.19 -12.43
C ASN A 11 -12.02 3.66 -12.33
N ASP A 12 -11.57 3.33 -11.12
CA ASP A 12 -10.24 2.78 -10.88
C ASP A 12 -10.23 1.24 -10.87
N LEU A 13 -11.38 0.61 -11.03
CA LEU A 13 -11.50 -0.85 -10.90
C LEU A 13 -10.59 -1.60 -11.86
N LEU A 14 -10.59 -1.24 -13.14
CA LEU A 14 -9.79 -1.95 -14.15
C LEU A 14 -8.29 -1.72 -13.97
N LYS A 15 -7.89 -0.49 -13.66
CA LYS A 15 -6.46 -0.19 -13.44
C LYS A 15 -5.93 -0.91 -12.20
N THR A 16 -6.67 -0.93 -11.12
CA THR A 16 -6.27 -1.65 -9.90
C THR A 16 -6.26 -3.16 -10.12
N PHE A 17 -7.15 -3.69 -10.94
CA PHE A 17 -7.14 -5.10 -11.36
C PHE A 17 -5.85 -5.43 -12.11
N GLU A 18 -5.49 -4.61 -13.10
CA GLU A 18 -4.25 -4.77 -13.85
C GLU A 18 -3.03 -4.78 -12.92
N TRP A 19 -2.94 -3.81 -12.03
CA TRP A 19 -1.85 -3.73 -11.06
C TRP A 19 -1.80 -4.95 -10.13
N ALA A 20 -2.94 -5.40 -9.64
CA ALA A 20 -3.01 -6.53 -8.71
C ALA A 20 -2.46 -7.82 -9.33
N ASN A 21 -2.54 -7.96 -10.65
CA ASN A 21 -2.10 -9.15 -11.38
C ASN A 21 -0.69 -9.02 -11.98
N GLU A 22 0.01 -7.93 -11.73
CA GLU A 22 1.41 -7.83 -12.12
C GLU A 22 2.25 -8.86 -11.34
N LYS A 23 3.21 -9.46 -12.05
CA LYS A 23 4.07 -10.51 -11.50
C LYS A 23 4.75 -10.10 -10.19
N GLU A 24 5.34 -8.90 -10.15
CA GLU A 24 6.02 -8.39 -8.95
C GLU A 24 5.06 -8.12 -7.80
N VAL A 25 3.85 -7.67 -8.09
CA VAL A 25 2.83 -7.42 -7.06
C VAL A 25 2.40 -8.74 -6.42
N ILE A 26 2.15 -9.77 -7.22
CA ILE A 26 1.81 -11.11 -6.72
C ILE A 26 2.97 -11.69 -5.90
N LYS A 27 4.19 -11.61 -6.43
CA LYS A 27 5.39 -12.10 -5.76
C LYS A 27 5.57 -11.50 -4.37
N ASN A 28 5.31 -10.22 -4.22
CA ASN A 28 5.49 -9.48 -2.97
C ASN A 28 4.24 -9.43 -2.09
N SER A 29 3.12 -9.98 -2.57
CA SER A 29 1.88 -10.04 -1.79
C SER A 29 2.00 -11.07 -0.66
N ILE A 30 1.52 -10.71 0.50
CA ILE A 30 1.43 -11.60 1.66
C ILE A 30 0.17 -12.44 1.58
N GLU A 31 -0.90 -11.87 1.04
CA GLU A 31 -2.24 -12.46 1.05
C GLU A 31 -2.51 -13.39 -0.13
N ARG A 32 -1.75 -13.25 -1.22
CA ARG A 32 -2.01 -14.00 -2.46
C ARG A 32 -0.73 -14.52 -3.08
N SER A 33 -0.82 -15.69 -3.71
CA SER A 33 0.26 -16.28 -4.49
C SER A 33 -0.13 -16.50 -5.96
N LYS A 34 -1.36 -16.16 -6.35
CA LYS A 34 -1.92 -16.39 -7.69
C LYS A 34 -2.61 -15.14 -8.21
N LYS A 35 -2.83 -15.10 -9.53
CA LYS A 35 -3.65 -14.05 -10.15
C LYS A 35 -5.06 -14.11 -9.61
N ILE A 36 -5.68 -12.94 -9.56
CA ILE A 36 -7.08 -12.78 -9.16
C ILE A 36 -7.94 -12.64 -10.42
N GLU A 37 -9.12 -13.28 -10.42
CA GLU A 37 -10.09 -13.14 -11.49
C GLU A 37 -10.85 -11.82 -11.39
N ILE A 38 -11.32 -11.31 -12.55
CA ILE A 38 -11.99 -9.98 -12.59
C ILE A 38 -13.22 -9.92 -11.68
N ASN A 39 -14.01 -10.98 -11.63
CA ASN A 39 -15.22 -10.99 -10.79
C ASN A 39 -14.88 -10.94 -9.31
N GLU A 40 -13.85 -11.65 -8.88
CA GLU A 40 -13.38 -11.63 -7.51
C GLU A 40 -12.82 -10.26 -7.14
N HIS A 41 -12.00 -9.68 -8.01
CA HIS A 41 -11.45 -8.33 -7.81
C HIS A 41 -12.56 -7.29 -7.73
N SER A 42 -13.52 -7.36 -8.65
CA SER A 42 -14.66 -6.43 -8.70
C SER A 42 -15.46 -6.46 -7.40
N THR A 43 -15.77 -7.65 -6.90
CA THR A 43 -16.51 -7.82 -5.64
C THR A 43 -15.74 -7.21 -4.47
N TRP A 44 -14.45 -7.53 -4.36
CA TRP A 44 -13.59 -6.98 -3.33
C TRP A 44 -13.46 -5.46 -3.42
N PHE A 45 -13.22 -4.95 -4.63
CA PHE A 45 -13.00 -3.52 -4.86
C PHE A 45 -14.24 -2.70 -4.52
N LYS A 46 -15.41 -3.11 -5.00
CA LYS A 46 -16.67 -2.42 -4.73
C LYS A 46 -16.99 -2.39 -3.24
N LYS A 47 -16.75 -3.48 -2.55
CA LYS A 47 -16.90 -3.54 -1.10
C LYS A 47 -15.89 -2.61 -0.41
N TYR A 48 -14.62 -2.67 -0.81
CA TYR A 48 -13.53 -1.96 -0.14
C TYR A 48 -13.69 -0.44 -0.23
N ILE A 49 -14.10 0.10 -1.38
CA ILE A 49 -14.29 1.54 -1.53
C ILE A 49 -15.46 2.10 -0.71
N THR A 50 -16.34 1.23 -0.20
CA THR A 50 -17.46 1.64 0.66
C THR A 50 -17.20 1.42 2.15
N LEU A 51 -16.08 0.79 2.53
CA LEU A 51 -15.78 0.54 3.93
C LEU A 51 -15.50 1.84 4.69
N LYS A 52 -16.07 1.92 5.89
CA LYS A 52 -15.93 3.11 6.74
C LYS A 52 -14.53 3.27 7.32
N PHE A 53 -13.86 2.15 7.66
CA PHE A 53 -12.58 2.14 8.38
C PHE A 53 -11.40 1.70 7.52
N SER A 54 -11.56 1.72 6.21
CA SER A 54 -10.48 1.38 5.30
C SER A 54 -10.55 2.31 4.11
N SER A 55 -9.39 2.60 3.52
CA SER A 55 -9.31 3.51 2.38
C SER A 55 -8.34 3.00 1.33
N LEU A 56 -8.74 3.17 0.09
CA LEU A 56 -7.85 3.02 -1.06
C LEU A 56 -7.60 4.41 -1.63
N PHE A 57 -6.33 4.75 -1.79
CA PHE A 57 -5.92 6.02 -2.41
C PHE A 57 -5.21 5.74 -3.72
N ILE A 58 -5.63 6.43 -4.76
CA ILE A 58 -4.92 6.44 -6.04
C ILE A 58 -3.94 7.59 -6.01
N VAL A 59 -2.72 7.31 -6.41
CA VAL A 59 -1.65 8.29 -6.49
C VAL A 59 -1.36 8.56 -7.96
N SER A 60 -1.32 9.83 -8.33
CA SER A 60 -1.06 10.25 -9.71
C SER A 60 0.10 11.23 -9.80
N LEU A 61 0.78 11.18 -10.92
CA LEU A 61 1.80 12.13 -11.31
C LEU A 61 1.31 12.77 -12.63
N ARG A 62 1.04 14.06 -12.62
CA ARG A 62 0.54 14.78 -13.83
C ARG A 62 -0.66 14.07 -14.48
N SER A 63 -1.65 13.73 -13.69
CA SER A 63 -2.87 13.03 -14.14
C SER A 63 -2.66 11.57 -14.56
N GLU A 64 -1.45 11.06 -14.54
CA GLU A 64 -1.17 9.64 -14.77
C GLU A 64 -1.20 8.87 -13.45
N LYS A 65 -2.03 7.85 -13.39
CA LYS A 65 -2.11 6.98 -12.20
C LYS A 65 -0.82 6.16 -12.10
N ILE A 66 -0.09 6.30 -11.00
CA ILE A 66 1.20 5.63 -10.81
C ILE A 66 1.23 4.62 -9.67
N GLY A 67 0.22 4.57 -8.85
CA GLY A 67 0.20 3.63 -7.75
C GLY A 67 -1.03 3.75 -6.86
N LEU A 68 -1.04 2.89 -5.87
CA LEU A 68 -2.14 2.71 -4.93
C LEU A 68 -1.58 2.60 -3.52
N VAL A 69 -2.23 3.26 -2.56
CA VAL A 69 -1.96 3.04 -1.14
C VAL A 69 -3.25 2.57 -0.48
N ARG A 70 -3.18 1.44 0.22
CA ARG A 70 -4.28 0.92 1.00
C ARG A 70 -4.00 1.15 2.48
N ILE A 71 -5.00 1.65 3.18
CA ILE A 71 -4.95 1.84 4.63
C ILE A 71 -6.09 1.05 5.25
N ASP A 72 -5.75 0.14 6.15
CA ASP A 72 -6.71 -0.57 6.99
C ASP A 72 -6.59 -0.05 8.41
N TYR A 73 -7.68 0.47 8.94
CA TYR A 73 -7.72 1.00 10.30
C TYR A 73 -8.29 -0.04 11.25
N LYS A 74 -7.45 -0.54 12.17
CA LYS A 74 -7.84 -1.55 13.16
C LYS A 74 -7.28 -1.18 14.53
N LYS A 75 -8.13 -1.14 15.55
CA LYS A 75 -7.72 -0.89 16.95
C LYS A 75 -6.83 0.36 17.08
N LYS A 76 -7.22 1.44 16.43
CA LYS A 76 -6.48 2.73 16.43
C LYS A 76 -5.11 2.68 15.75
N GLU A 77 -4.84 1.65 14.97
CA GLU A 77 -3.62 1.52 14.20
C GLU A 77 -3.92 1.54 12.70
N PHE A 78 -3.04 2.16 11.92
CA PHE A 78 -3.14 2.23 10.47
C PHE A 78 -2.19 1.21 9.84
N PHE A 79 -2.75 0.19 9.20
CA PHE A 79 -1.97 -0.79 8.44
C PHE A 79 -1.85 -0.33 6.99
N LEU A 80 -0.62 -0.11 6.56
CA LEU A 80 -0.31 0.39 5.23
C LEU A 80 0.11 -0.75 4.30
N SER A 81 -0.43 -0.75 3.08
CA SER A 81 0.16 -1.47 1.97
C SER A 81 0.10 -0.59 0.72
N TYR A 82 0.98 -0.86 -0.24
CA TYR A 82 1.08 -0.03 -1.42
C TYR A 82 1.62 -0.81 -2.59
N LEU A 83 1.40 -0.27 -3.77
CA LEU A 83 2.07 -0.73 -4.98
C LEU A 83 2.37 0.47 -5.89
N VAL A 84 3.39 0.30 -6.72
CA VAL A 84 3.80 1.28 -7.73
C VAL A 84 3.68 0.62 -9.09
N ASP A 85 3.12 1.34 -10.06
CA ASP A 85 3.06 0.87 -11.45
C ASP A 85 4.46 0.47 -11.91
N ARG A 86 4.57 -0.67 -12.61
CA ARG A 86 5.86 -1.23 -13.01
C ARG A 86 6.72 -0.24 -13.82
N LYS A 87 6.09 0.64 -14.60
CA LYS A 87 6.79 1.65 -15.41
C LYS A 87 7.37 2.78 -14.56
N LYS A 88 6.97 2.88 -13.31
CA LYS A 88 7.37 3.96 -12.40
C LYS A 88 8.21 3.46 -11.22
N ARG A 89 8.62 2.21 -11.22
CA ARG A 89 9.47 1.64 -10.16
C ARG A 89 10.91 2.13 -10.26
N ASN A 90 11.64 2.03 -9.14
CA ASN A 90 13.05 2.42 -9.03
C ASN A 90 13.31 3.91 -9.28
N LYS A 91 12.32 4.75 -9.03
CA LYS A 91 12.37 6.21 -9.20
C LYS A 91 12.03 6.97 -7.91
N GLY A 92 11.88 6.28 -6.79
CA GLY A 92 11.60 6.91 -5.50
C GLY A 92 10.12 7.20 -5.23
N TYR A 93 9.21 6.79 -6.09
CA TYR A 93 7.79 7.10 -5.92
C TYR A 93 7.15 6.35 -4.76
N GLY A 94 7.55 5.12 -4.49
CA GLY A 94 7.03 4.37 -3.34
C GLY A 94 7.25 5.12 -2.04
N TYR A 95 8.46 5.63 -1.84
CA TYR A 95 8.78 6.48 -0.69
C TYR A 95 7.91 7.74 -0.64
N GLN A 96 7.82 8.46 -1.75
CA GLN A 96 7.05 9.71 -1.83
C GLN A 96 5.57 9.47 -1.55
N MET A 97 5.00 8.40 -2.08
CA MET A 97 3.59 8.04 -1.86
C MET A 97 3.29 7.83 -0.39
N LEU A 98 4.08 6.97 0.25
CA LEU A 98 3.89 6.65 1.66
C LEU A 98 4.17 7.85 2.56
N ASN A 99 5.20 8.62 2.27
CA ASN A 99 5.52 9.82 3.02
C ASN A 99 4.35 10.82 2.99
N LYS A 100 3.75 11.00 1.83
CA LYS A 100 2.61 11.90 1.67
C LYS A 100 1.39 11.42 2.45
N ILE A 101 1.11 10.13 2.45
CA ILE A 101 0.01 9.52 3.23
C ILE A 101 0.26 9.69 4.73
N ILE A 102 1.46 9.39 5.19
CA ILE A 102 1.80 9.51 6.61
C ILE A 102 1.64 10.95 7.08
N LYS A 103 2.12 11.91 6.30
CA LYS A 103 1.97 13.34 6.62
C LYS A 103 0.51 13.79 6.70
N LYS A 104 -0.34 13.22 5.86
CA LYS A 104 -1.78 13.52 5.87
C LYS A 104 -2.45 13.15 7.20
N PHE A 105 -1.99 12.09 7.86
CA PHE A 105 -2.61 11.54 9.07
C PHE A 105 -1.79 11.77 10.35
N LYS A 106 -0.58 12.29 10.26
CA LYS A 106 0.36 12.33 11.38
C LYS A 106 -0.12 13.16 12.59
N ASN A 107 -0.89 14.23 12.36
CA ASN A 107 -1.39 15.10 13.43
C ASN A 107 -2.47 14.46 14.32
N LYS A 108 -2.85 13.23 14.02
CA LYS A 108 -3.90 12.52 14.75
C LYS A 108 -3.36 11.54 15.79
N LYS A 109 -2.07 11.59 16.11
CA LYS A 109 -1.38 10.68 17.04
C LYS A 109 -1.65 9.21 16.70
N LYS A 110 -1.36 8.83 15.46
CA LYS A 110 -1.61 7.49 14.97
C LYS A 110 -0.37 6.62 15.00
N VAL A 111 -0.60 5.33 15.15
CA VAL A 111 0.43 4.31 14.94
C VAL A 111 0.25 3.75 13.55
N PHE A 112 1.30 3.79 12.76
CA PHE A 112 1.33 3.16 11.45
C PHE A 112 2.07 1.83 11.52
N LYS A 113 1.53 0.82 10.88
CA LYS A 113 2.14 -0.49 10.78
C LYS A 113 2.16 -0.96 9.33
N ALA A 114 3.12 -1.79 8.99
CA ALA A 114 3.19 -2.43 7.69
C ALA A 114 3.86 -3.79 7.82
N ARG A 115 3.32 -4.79 7.14
CA ARG A 115 3.93 -6.10 7.05
C ARG A 115 4.53 -6.27 5.67
N VAL A 116 5.80 -6.64 5.62
CA VAL A 116 6.57 -6.69 4.37
C VAL A 116 7.32 -8.02 4.31
N LYS A 117 7.25 -8.71 3.19
CA LYS A 117 8.08 -9.91 2.98
C LYS A 117 9.54 -9.54 3.11
N ARG A 118 10.31 -10.38 3.81
CA ARG A 118 11.75 -10.15 4.00
C ARG A 118 12.49 -10.10 2.68
N SER A 119 12.02 -10.83 1.67
CA SER A 119 12.60 -10.83 0.32
C SER A 119 12.31 -9.57 -0.48
N ASN A 120 11.36 -8.74 -0.06
CA ASN A 120 11.01 -7.50 -0.74
C ASN A 120 11.95 -6.37 -0.31
N LEU A 121 13.16 -6.38 -0.86
CA LEU A 121 14.24 -5.47 -0.45
C LEU A 121 13.88 -3.99 -0.67
N ALA A 122 13.25 -3.68 -1.78
CA ALA A 122 12.85 -2.30 -2.10
C ALA A 122 11.90 -1.74 -1.05
N SER A 123 10.87 -2.49 -0.70
CA SER A 123 9.88 -2.05 0.29
C SER A 123 10.47 -1.96 1.69
N ASN A 124 11.30 -2.92 2.09
CA ASN A 124 12.00 -2.88 3.37
C ASN A 124 12.83 -1.60 3.51
N SER A 125 13.58 -1.25 2.46
CA SER A 125 14.38 -0.03 2.42
C SER A 125 13.53 1.24 2.58
N ILE A 126 12.36 1.27 1.93
CA ILE A 126 11.45 2.42 2.00
C ILE A 126 10.93 2.62 3.43
N PHE A 127 10.45 1.57 4.09
CA PHE A 127 9.91 1.70 5.45
C PHE A 127 11.00 2.11 6.45
N ILE A 128 12.20 1.58 6.33
CA ILE A 128 13.32 2.00 7.17
C ILE A 128 13.63 3.48 6.95
N LYS A 129 13.68 3.93 5.70
CA LYS A 129 13.94 5.34 5.36
C LYS A 129 12.84 6.27 5.87
N LEU A 130 11.61 5.80 5.95
CA LEU A 130 10.48 6.56 6.50
C LEU A 130 10.53 6.66 8.03
N GLY A 131 11.45 5.97 8.68
CA GLY A 131 11.59 6.00 10.15
C GLY A 131 10.86 4.88 10.87
N PHE A 132 10.30 3.92 10.16
CA PHE A 132 9.69 2.74 10.79
C PHE A 132 10.77 1.88 11.43
N LYS A 133 10.40 1.26 12.55
CA LYS A 133 11.25 0.29 13.25
C LYS A 133 10.65 -1.11 13.11
N ILE A 134 11.52 -2.10 12.97
CA ILE A 134 11.09 -3.49 12.91
C ILE A 134 10.67 -3.92 14.31
N LYS A 135 9.47 -4.52 14.38
CA LYS A 135 8.99 -5.18 15.59
C LYS A 135 9.10 -6.69 15.34
N TYR A 136 9.99 -7.33 16.08
CA TYR A 136 10.18 -8.77 15.94
C TYR A 136 9.02 -9.53 16.55
N THR A 137 8.43 -10.45 15.77
CA THR A 137 7.44 -11.39 16.26
C THR A 137 7.90 -12.80 15.92
N ASN A 138 7.64 -13.74 16.80
CA ASN A 138 7.99 -15.14 16.56
C ASN A 138 7.01 -15.85 15.62
N GLN A 139 5.96 -15.15 15.17
CA GLN A 139 4.85 -15.77 14.47
C GLN A 139 5.01 -15.85 12.97
N ASP A 140 5.92 -15.07 12.37
CA ASP A 140 6.10 -15.08 10.92
C ASP A 140 7.56 -14.85 10.56
N LYS A 141 8.20 -15.92 10.09
CA LYS A 141 9.63 -15.91 9.70
C LYS A 141 9.87 -15.31 8.32
N ASN A 142 8.81 -15.13 7.52
CA ASN A 142 8.92 -14.67 6.13
C ASN A 142 8.67 -13.17 5.96
N THR A 143 8.18 -12.50 7.00
CA THR A 143 7.86 -11.08 6.94
C THR A 143 8.50 -10.31 8.10
N PHE A 144 8.65 -9.00 7.88
CA PHE A 144 8.92 -8.05 8.96
C PHE A 144 7.64 -7.27 9.25
N LEU A 145 7.42 -6.97 10.52
CA LEU A 145 6.40 -6.03 10.95
C LEU A 145 7.07 -4.70 11.28
N TYR A 146 6.71 -3.67 10.54
CA TYR A 146 7.20 -2.31 10.76
C TYR A 146 6.20 -1.50 11.57
N ARG A 147 6.72 -0.59 12.40
CA ARG A 147 5.91 0.28 13.24
C ARG A 147 6.49 1.70 13.26
N LEU A 148 5.61 2.69 13.13
CA LEU A 148 5.93 4.11 13.25
C LEU A 148 4.90 4.77 14.15
N GLU A 149 5.36 5.43 15.21
CA GLU A 149 4.51 6.27 16.05
C GLU A 149 4.68 7.74 15.64
N THR A 150 3.59 8.44 15.50
CA THR A 150 3.59 9.87 15.14
C THR A 150 3.04 10.74 16.24
#